data_c553a01b2f806bdbef71e155508530bc
#
_entry.id   c553a01b2f806bdbef71e155508530bc
#
_cell.length_a   1.000
_cell.length_b   1.000
_cell.length_c   1.000
_cell.angle_alpha   90.00
_cell.angle_beta   90.00
_cell.angle_gamma   90.00
#
_symmetry.space_group_name_H-M   'P 1'
#
loop_
_entity.id
_entity.type
_entity.pdbx_description
1 polymer ?
#
loop_
_entity_poly.entity_id
_entity_poly.type
_entity_poly.pdbx_seq_one_letter_code
_entity_poly.pdbx_strand_id
1 'polypeptide(L)'
;MEGAAEIQAEIARKQKQLEEERRQNNVTIDSETNYLWPLPGYYRLTSLFGYRIHPITGKAHSHTGIDIPAPGGTPIQACKSGQVVTSAYHYSYGNYVVIDHGNGNSTLYAHMSSRAVSEGQMVSQGQTIGYVGTTGSSTGNHLHLEVRDNYTRVDPESKFPSLSLTHPW
;
A
#
# COMPACT_ATOMS: atom_id res chain seq x y z
N MET A 1 -3.49 12.60 -3.58
CA MET A 1 -4.00 12.59 -2.19
C MET A 1 -3.26 13.65 -1.40
N GLU A 2 -3.98 14.42 -0.61
CA GLU A 2 -3.39 15.46 0.22
C GLU A 2 -2.38 14.87 1.21
N GLY A 3 -1.22 15.52 1.37
CA GLY A 3 -0.14 15.03 2.23
C GLY A 3 0.70 13.91 1.61
N ALA A 4 0.42 13.48 0.37
CA ALA A 4 1.13 12.35 -0.24
C ALA A 4 2.63 12.61 -0.43
N ALA A 5 3.02 13.83 -0.80
CA ALA A 5 4.43 14.18 -0.98
C ALA A 5 5.20 14.14 0.35
N GLU A 6 4.58 14.63 1.43
CA GLU A 6 5.15 14.60 2.77
C GLU A 6 5.32 13.18 3.28
N ILE A 7 4.30 12.34 3.12
CA ILE A 7 4.33 10.92 3.49
C ILE A 7 5.40 10.19 2.67
N GLN A 8 5.50 10.47 1.37
CA GLN A 8 6.51 9.86 0.50
C GLN A 8 7.93 10.14 1.00
N ALA A 9 8.22 11.39 1.36
CA ALA A 9 9.54 11.78 1.87
C ALA A 9 9.85 11.10 3.21
N GLU A 10 8.87 11.03 4.12
CA GLU A 10 9.02 10.37 5.41
C GLU A 10 9.26 8.86 5.25
N ILE A 11 8.50 8.20 4.39
CA ILE A 11 8.68 6.77 4.11
C ILE A 11 10.10 6.50 3.59
N ALA A 12 10.56 7.27 2.61
CA ALA A 12 11.89 7.08 2.04
C ALA A 12 12.98 7.24 3.10
N ARG A 13 12.87 8.24 3.96
CA ARG A 13 13.81 8.48 5.05
C ARG A 13 13.84 7.33 6.05
N LYS A 14 12.67 6.90 6.52
CA LYS A 14 12.53 5.79 7.49
C LYS A 14 13.01 4.48 6.89
N GLN A 15 12.68 4.22 5.62
CA GLN A 15 13.08 3.01 4.93
C GLN A 15 14.61 2.90 4.85
N LYS A 16 15.28 3.99 4.48
CA LYS A 16 16.75 4.02 4.41
C LYS A 16 17.38 3.84 5.79
N GLN A 17 16.77 4.41 6.83
CA GLN A 17 17.23 4.24 8.21
C GLN A 17 17.14 2.77 8.65
N LEU A 18 16.01 2.10 8.38
CA LEU A 18 15.83 0.68 8.69
C LEU A 18 16.78 -0.22 7.91
N GLU A 19 17.04 0.09 6.65
CA GLU A 19 18.00 -0.63 5.82
C GLU A 19 19.40 -0.56 6.44
N GLU A 20 19.80 0.61 6.93
CA GLU A 20 21.11 0.79 7.58
C GLU A 20 21.19 0.02 8.90
N GLU A 21 20.14 0.05 9.71
CA GLU A 21 20.07 -0.72 10.96
C GLU A 21 20.18 -2.23 10.69
N ARG A 22 19.47 -2.74 9.66
CA ARG A 22 19.55 -4.14 9.26
C ARG A 22 20.97 -4.51 8.81
N ARG A 23 21.63 -3.64 8.04
CA ARG A 23 23.00 -3.86 7.58
C ARG A 23 23.94 -3.97 8.76
N GLN A 24 23.86 -3.08 9.74
CA GLN A 24 24.70 -3.09 10.93
C GLN A 24 24.48 -4.33 11.80
N ASN A 25 23.25 -4.84 11.83
CA ASN A 25 22.87 -6.01 12.65
C ASN A 25 22.89 -7.32 11.89
N ASN A 26 23.35 -7.33 10.63
CA ASN A 26 23.36 -8.49 9.74
C ASN A 26 21.98 -9.13 9.57
N VAL A 27 20.92 -8.31 9.52
CA VAL A 27 19.54 -8.74 9.27
C VAL A 27 19.23 -8.50 7.81
N THR A 28 18.71 -9.52 7.13
CA THR A 28 18.26 -9.42 5.73
C THR A 28 16.76 -9.66 5.63
N ILE A 29 16.13 -9.06 4.61
CA ILE A 29 14.76 -9.37 4.24
C ILE A 29 14.83 -10.39 3.11
N ASP A 30 14.21 -11.56 3.34
CA ASP A 30 14.04 -12.58 2.30
C ASP A 30 12.64 -12.43 1.71
N SER A 31 12.52 -11.55 0.72
CA SER A 31 11.25 -11.20 0.11
C SER A 31 11.02 -12.01 -1.17
N GLU A 32 9.77 -12.37 -1.39
CA GLU A 32 9.34 -13.10 -2.58
C GLU A 32 9.48 -12.25 -3.83
N THR A 33 9.60 -12.89 -5.01
CA THR A 33 9.62 -12.20 -6.32
C THR A 33 8.22 -11.77 -6.71
N ASN A 34 7.22 -12.63 -6.49
CA ASN A 34 5.85 -12.39 -6.89
C ASN A 34 5.05 -11.76 -5.75
N TYR A 35 4.16 -10.82 -6.12
CA TYR A 35 3.25 -10.17 -5.17
C TYR A 35 2.00 -11.01 -4.98
N LEU A 36 1.52 -11.05 -3.73
CA LEU A 36 0.22 -11.61 -3.38
C LEU A 36 -0.81 -10.49 -3.39
N TRP A 37 -2.00 -10.72 -3.98
CA TRP A 37 -3.09 -9.75 -3.93
C TRP A 37 -3.58 -9.59 -2.49
N PRO A 38 -3.67 -8.34 -1.97
CA PRO A 38 -3.91 -8.11 -0.54
C PRO A 38 -5.34 -8.39 -0.08
N LEU A 39 -6.30 -8.49 -1.01
CA LEU A 39 -7.73 -8.70 -0.72
C LEU A 39 -8.29 -9.84 -1.55
N PRO A 40 -7.98 -11.11 -1.23
CA PRO A 40 -8.50 -12.25 -1.98
C PRO A 40 -10.02 -12.22 -2.08
N GLY A 41 -10.55 -12.37 -3.28
CA GLY A 41 -11.99 -12.32 -3.55
C GLY A 41 -12.51 -10.95 -3.98
N TYR A 42 -11.71 -9.89 -3.91
CA TYR A 42 -12.13 -8.52 -4.25
C TYR A 42 -11.23 -7.99 -5.36
N TYR A 43 -11.69 -8.08 -6.61
CA TYR A 43 -10.87 -7.79 -7.79
C TYR A 43 -11.38 -6.59 -8.60
N ARG A 44 -12.27 -5.79 -8.04
CA ARG A 44 -12.77 -4.57 -8.66
C ARG A 44 -11.94 -3.38 -8.19
N LEU A 45 -11.61 -2.47 -9.12
CA LEU A 45 -10.95 -1.21 -8.81
C LEU A 45 -11.94 -0.07 -8.97
N THR A 46 -11.94 0.87 -8.05
CA THR A 46 -12.75 2.10 -8.14
C THR A 46 -11.91 3.31 -8.50
N SER A 47 -10.58 3.22 -8.39
CA SER A 47 -9.66 4.29 -8.78
C SER A 47 -8.36 3.69 -9.26
N LEU A 48 -7.79 4.26 -10.33
CA LEU A 48 -6.59 3.76 -10.99
C LEU A 48 -5.40 4.69 -10.73
N PHE A 49 -4.20 4.12 -10.84
CA PHE A 49 -2.95 4.84 -10.66
C PHE A 49 -2.68 5.83 -11.80
N GLY A 50 -2.06 6.96 -11.46
CA GLY A 50 -1.52 7.93 -12.40
C GLY A 50 -2.52 9.02 -12.79
N TYR A 51 -2.13 9.82 -13.80
CA TYR A 51 -2.95 10.90 -14.31
C TYR A 51 -3.84 10.37 -15.43
N ARG A 52 -5.14 10.60 -15.31
CA ARG A 52 -6.12 10.17 -16.30
C ARG A 52 -7.19 11.24 -16.49
N ILE A 53 -7.78 11.27 -17.69
CA ILE A 53 -8.94 12.10 -17.99
C ILE A 53 -10.12 11.15 -18.14
N HIS A 54 -11.19 11.39 -17.33
CA HIS A 54 -12.37 10.56 -17.37
C HIS A 54 -13.03 10.64 -18.76
N PRO A 55 -13.33 9.51 -19.41
CA PRO A 55 -13.78 9.52 -20.82
C PRO A 55 -15.17 10.14 -21.02
N ILE A 56 -16.00 10.19 -19.97
CA ILE A 56 -17.36 10.74 -20.06
C ILE A 56 -17.39 12.17 -19.54
N THR A 57 -16.84 12.44 -18.34
CA THR A 57 -16.94 13.74 -17.68
C THR A 57 -15.86 14.72 -18.13
N GLY A 58 -14.77 14.24 -18.72
CA GLY A 58 -13.61 15.06 -19.10
C GLY A 58 -12.79 15.56 -17.91
N LYS A 59 -13.10 15.14 -16.68
CA LYS A 59 -12.39 15.58 -15.49
C LYS A 59 -11.06 14.88 -15.36
N ALA A 60 -10.01 15.63 -14.97
CA ALA A 60 -8.71 15.09 -14.66
C ALA A 60 -8.75 14.32 -13.33
N HIS A 61 -8.02 13.21 -13.30
CA HIS A 61 -7.87 12.36 -12.12
C HIS A 61 -6.39 12.02 -11.94
N SER A 62 -5.86 12.28 -10.76
CA SER A 62 -4.48 11.92 -10.42
C SER A 62 -4.50 11.14 -9.11
N HIS A 63 -3.85 9.96 -9.09
CA HIS A 63 -3.91 9.05 -7.96
C HIS A 63 -2.55 8.39 -7.73
N THR A 64 -2.19 8.21 -6.46
CA THR A 64 -0.88 7.68 -6.05
C THR A 64 -0.83 6.16 -5.98
N GLY A 65 -1.96 5.51 -6.10
CA GLY A 65 -2.09 4.06 -6.05
C GLY A 65 -3.39 3.60 -6.68
N ILE A 66 -3.89 2.45 -6.26
CA ILE A 66 -5.19 1.92 -6.69
C ILE A 66 -6.12 1.77 -5.49
N ASP A 67 -7.42 1.92 -5.72
CA ASP A 67 -8.44 1.71 -4.70
C ASP A 67 -9.25 0.46 -4.99
N ILE A 68 -9.35 -0.41 -3.97
CA ILE A 68 -10.01 -1.71 -4.03
C ILE A 68 -11.14 -1.71 -3.00
N PRO A 69 -12.41 -1.62 -3.42
CA PRO A 69 -13.52 -1.67 -2.46
C PRO A 69 -13.71 -3.07 -1.89
N ALA A 70 -14.00 -3.12 -0.60
CA ALA A 70 -14.30 -4.35 0.13
C ALA A 70 -15.09 -3.98 1.39
N PRO A 71 -15.85 -4.91 1.98
CA PRO A 71 -16.56 -4.63 3.22
C PRO A 71 -15.63 -4.22 4.36
N GLY A 72 -16.09 -3.29 5.20
CA GLY A 72 -15.36 -2.91 6.40
C GLY A 72 -15.05 -4.11 7.26
N GLY A 73 -13.82 -4.20 7.79
CA GLY A 73 -13.38 -5.33 8.59
C GLY A 73 -12.78 -6.49 7.79
N THR A 74 -12.77 -6.43 6.47
CA THR A 74 -12.09 -7.44 5.65
C THR A 74 -10.59 -7.43 5.95
N PRO A 75 -9.96 -8.59 6.25
CA PRO A 75 -8.53 -8.65 6.50
C PRO A 75 -7.71 -8.24 5.27
N ILE A 76 -6.68 -7.44 5.51
CA ILE A 76 -5.73 -7.02 4.48
C ILE A 76 -4.46 -7.82 4.68
N GLN A 77 -3.98 -8.47 3.62
CA GLN A 77 -2.79 -9.30 3.67
C GLN A 77 -1.58 -8.56 3.10
N ALA A 78 -0.40 -8.81 3.69
CA ALA A 78 0.84 -8.27 3.17
C ALA A 78 1.13 -8.84 1.78
N CYS A 79 1.41 -7.97 0.81
CA CYS A 79 1.71 -8.37 -0.56
C CYS A 79 3.00 -9.18 -0.68
N LYS A 80 3.97 -8.93 0.18
CA LYS A 80 5.26 -9.61 0.25
C LYS A 80 5.78 -9.56 1.68
N SER A 81 6.70 -10.45 2.01
CA SER A 81 7.41 -10.42 3.29
C SER A 81 8.28 -9.16 3.41
N GLY A 82 8.46 -8.67 4.61
CA GLY A 82 9.29 -7.50 4.86
C GLY A 82 9.24 -7.01 6.29
N GLN A 83 9.64 -5.76 6.48
CA GLN A 83 9.64 -5.10 7.77
C GLN A 83 8.72 -3.88 7.74
N VAL A 84 7.92 -3.70 8.78
CA VAL A 84 7.02 -2.55 8.89
C VAL A 84 7.82 -1.27 9.10
N VAL A 85 7.75 -0.36 8.15
CA VAL A 85 8.39 0.97 8.21
C VAL A 85 7.57 1.91 9.08
N THR A 86 6.25 1.91 8.88
CA THR A 86 5.32 2.80 9.55
C THR A 86 4.01 2.07 9.83
N SER A 87 3.47 2.26 11.02
CA SER A 87 2.12 1.85 11.39
C SER A 87 1.55 3.00 12.21
N ALA A 88 0.69 3.84 11.61
CA ALA A 88 0.30 5.12 12.18
C ALA A 88 -1.06 5.59 11.64
N TYR A 89 -1.50 6.74 12.13
CA TYR A 89 -2.67 7.45 11.63
C TYR A 89 -2.26 8.78 11.00
N HIS A 90 -2.80 9.07 9.82
CA HIS A 90 -2.60 10.34 9.12
C HIS A 90 -3.96 10.90 8.73
N TYR A 91 -4.11 12.23 8.75
CA TYR A 91 -5.41 12.86 8.49
C TYR A 91 -6.00 12.52 7.11
N SER A 92 -5.15 12.26 6.11
CA SER A 92 -5.59 11.92 4.75
C SER A 92 -5.63 10.41 4.51
N TYR A 93 -4.56 9.68 4.85
CA TYR A 93 -4.47 8.23 4.67
C TYR A 93 -5.25 7.42 5.71
N GLY A 94 -5.63 8.03 6.83
CA GLY A 94 -6.23 7.31 7.95
C GLY A 94 -5.23 6.37 8.62
N ASN A 95 -5.70 5.25 9.14
CA ASN A 95 -4.82 4.20 9.61
C ASN A 95 -4.09 3.58 8.42
N TYR A 96 -2.76 3.62 8.43
CA TYR A 96 -1.98 3.09 7.32
C TYR A 96 -0.75 2.34 7.80
N VAL A 97 -0.31 1.40 6.97
CA VAL A 97 0.88 0.57 7.19
C VAL A 97 1.74 0.63 5.95
N VAL A 98 3.06 0.75 6.14
CA VAL A 98 4.04 0.66 5.06
C VAL A 98 4.99 -0.48 5.39
N ILE A 99 5.25 -1.34 4.40
CA ILE A 99 6.16 -2.49 4.54
C ILE A 99 7.32 -2.31 3.56
N ASP A 100 8.55 -2.40 4.09
CA ASP A 100 9.79 -2.43 3.32
C ASP A 100 10.09 -3.87 2.93
N HIS A 101 10.20 -4.12 1.63
CA HIS A 101 10.51 -5.45 1.08
C HIS A 101 11.99 -5.59 0.69
N GLY A 102 12.80 -4.56 0.95
CA GLY A 102 14.21 -4.52 0.57
C GLY A 102 14.44 -3.86 -0.78
N ASN A 103 15.66 -3.39 -1.02
CA ASN A 103 16.13 -2.82 -2.28
C ASN A 103 15.27 -1.64 -2.79
N GLY A 104 14.74 -0.83 -1.87
CA GLY A 104 13.89 0.32 -2.23
C GLY A 104 12.46 -0.03 -2.59
N ASN A 105 12.07 -1.30 -2.49
CA ASN A 105 10.72 -1.77 -2.76
C ASN A 105 9.88 -1.70 -1.49
N SER A 106 8.68 -1.13 -1.59
CA SER A 106 7.75 -1.04 -0.46
C SER A 106 6.30 -1.04 -0.92
N THR A 107 5.38 -1.36 0.00
CA THR A 107 3.93 -1.28 -0.22
C THR A 107 3.30 -0.49 0.91
N LEU A 108 2.26 0.29 0.57
CA LEU A 108 1.50 1.10 1.52
C LEU A 108 0.03 0.70 1.44
N TYR A 109 -0.60 0.55 2.60
CA TYR A 109 -1.99 0.11 2.77
C TYR A 109 -2.70 1.13 3.65
N ALA A 110 -3.70 1.82 3.12
CA ALA A 110 -4.34 2.95 3.78
C ALA A 110 -5.85 2.77 4.01
N HIS A 111 -6.43 3.69 4.76
CA HIS A 111 -7.85 3.77 5.15
C HIS A 111 -8.33 2.58 5.97
N MET A 112 -7.43 1.95 6.71
CA MET A 112 -7.77 0.82 7.59
C MET A 112 -8.69 1.25 8.73
N SER A 113 -9.61 0.36 9.12
CA SER A 113 -10.38 0.52 10.36
C SER A 113 -9.48 0.30 11.58
N SER A 114 -8.55 -0.64 11.49
CA SER A 114 -7.54 -0.89 12.51
C SER A 114 -6.30 -1.51 11.91
N ARG A 115 -5.18 -1.35 12.61
CA ARG A 115 -3.87 -1.89 12.23
C ARG A 115 -3.55 -3.09 13.12
N ALA A 116 -2.97 -4.15 12.54
CA ALA A 116 -2.64 -5.39 13.26
C ALA A 116 -1.14 -5.57 13.46
N VAL A 117 -0.31 -4.63 13.03
CA VAL A 117 1.16 -4.70 13.12
C VAL A 117 1.72 -3.39 13.63
N SER A 118 2.96 -3.44 14.12
CA SER A 118 3.66 -2.30 14.70
C SER A 118 4.91 -1.95 13.90
N GLU A 119 5.35 -0.71 13.99
CA GLU A 119 6.59 -0.23 13.37
C GLU A 119 7.77 -1.10 13.81
N GLY A 120 8.60 -1.52 12.84
CA GLY A 120 9.75 -2.38 13.07
C GLY A 120 9.48 -3.87 13.04
N GLN A 121 8.21 -4.28 13.07
CA GLN A 121 7.83 -5.70 13.08
C GLN A 121 8.14 -6.36 11.73
N MET A 122 8.67 -7.58 11.78
CA MET A 122 8.83 -8.41 10.58
C MET A 122 7.51 -9.10 10.26
N VAL A 123 7.13 -9.11 9.00
CA VAL A 123 5.89 -9.73 8.52
C VAL A 123 6.17 -10.67 7.36
N SER A 124 5.32 -11.68 7.21
CA SER A 124 5.39 -12.64 6.10
C SER A 124 4.35 -12.32 5.04
N GLN A 125 4.64 -12.68 3.79
CA GLN A 125 3.66 -12.61 2.71
C GLN A 125 2.36 -13.31 3.11
N GLY A 126 1.22 -12.65 2.92
CA GLY A 126 -0.09 -13.20 3.29
C GLY A 126 -0.51 -12.99 4.73
N GLN A 127 0.38 -12.49 5.58
CA GLN A 127 0.04 -12.16 6.97
C GLN A 127 -0.97 -11.01 7.01
N THR A 128 -1.97 -11.12 7.87
CA THR A 128 -2.92 -10.02 8.10
C THR A 128 -2.22 -8.86 8.79
N ILE A 129 -2.29 -7.67 8.17
CA ILE A 129 -1.62 -6.46 8.67
C ILE A 129 -2.61 -5.40 9.15
N GLY A 130 -3.88 -5.56 8.84
CA GLY A 130 -4.94 -4.65 9.24
C GLY A 130 -6.25 -5.05 8.59
N TYR A 131 -7.23 -4.15 8.69
CA TYR A 131 -8.59 -4.43 8.23
C TYR A 131 -9.13 -3.24 7.45
N VAL A 132 -9.91 -3.54 6.40
CA VAL A 132 -10.50 -2.51 5.53
C VAL A 132 -11.40 -1.59 6.36
N GLY A 133 -11.34 -0.30 6.06
CA GLY A 133 -12.17 0.71 6.68
C GLY A 133 -12.35 1.91 5.77
N THR A 134 -12.67 3.05 6.39
CA THR A 134 -12.89 4.31 5.69
C THR A 134 -12.33 5.49 6.49
N THR A 135 -11.24 5.25 7.22
CA THR A 135 -10.57 6.30 8.02
C THR A 135 -9.78 7.27 7.14
N GLY A 136 -9.56 8.48 7.63
CA GLY A 136 -8.91 9.54 6.86
C GLY A 136 -9.85 10.12 5.81
N SER A 137 -9.30 10.59 4.69
CA SER A 137 -10.07 11.17 3.58
C SER A 137 -10.64 10.08 2.68
N SER A 138 -11.71 9.44 3.13
CA SER A 138 -12.37 8.35 2.42
C SER A 138 -13.88 8.49 2.50
N THR A 139 -14.57 8.17 1.39
CA THR A 139 -16.04 8.24 1.30
C THR A 139 -16.71 6.87 1.32
N GLY A 140 -15.95 5.78 1.44
CA GLY A 140 -16.48 4.43 1.48
C GLY A 140 -15.40 3.42 1.81
N ASN A 141 -15.82 2.24 2.25
CA ASN A 141 -14.90 1.18 2.63
C ASN A 141 -14.09 0.69 1.44
N HIS A 142 -12.78 0.88 1.47
CA HIS A 142 -11.85 0.41 0.45
C HIS A 142 -10.43 0.35 1.00
N LEU A 143 -9.58 -0.40 0.32
CA LEU A 143 -8.14 -0.36 0.52
C LEU A 143 -7.52 0.56 -0.53
N HIS A 144 -6.70 1.52 -0.09
CA HIS A 144 -5.82 2.27 -0.98
C HIS A 144 -4.44 1.61 -0.92
N LEU A 145 -3.99 1.08 -2.05
CA LEU A 145 -2.71 0.36 -2.17
C LEU A 145 -1.74 1.16 -3.03
N GLU A 146 -0.54 1.41 -2.49
CA GLU A 146 0.58 1.99 -3.24
C GLU A 146 1.73 1.00 -3.28
N VAL A 147 2.47 1.01 -4.38
CA VAL A 147 3.69 0.23 -4.55
C VAL A 147 4.81 1.19 -4.95
N ARG A 148 5.99 0.99 -4.36
CA ARG A 148 7.19 1.75 -4.70
C ARG A 148 8.29 0.80 -5.13
N ASP A 149 8.90 1.10 -6.27
CA ASP A 149 10.13 0.47 -6.74
C ASP A 149 11.22 1.53 -6.70
N ASN A 150 12.38 1.19 -6.16
CA ASN A 150 13.50 2.12 -6.05
C ASN A 150 13.06 3.45 -5.43
N TYR A 151 12.26 3.37 -4.34
CA TYR A 151 11.71 4.48 -3.56
C TYR A 151 10.71 5.36 -4.32
N THR A 152 10.28 4.97 -5.52
CA THR A 152 9.37 5.74 -6.37
C THR A 152 8.08 4.99 -6.60
N ARG A 153 6.93 5.70 -6.52
CA ARG A 153 5.62 5.11 -6.78
C ARG A 153 5.53 4.61 -8.21
N VAL A 154 4.99 3.40 -8.36
CA VAL A 154 4.72 2.77 -9.66
C VAL A 154 3.28 2.26 -9.67
N ASP A 155 2.77 1.92 -10.87
CA ASP A 155 1.42 1.39 -11.00
C ASP A 155 1.32 0.02 -10.30
N PRO A 156 0.50 -0.09 -9.23
CA PRO A 156 0.36 -1.36 -8.51
C PRO A 156 -0.15 -2.51 -9.37
N GLU A 157 -0.96 -2.24 -10.40
CA GLU A 157 -1.49 -3.28 -11.29
C GLU A 157 -0.39 -4.06 -11.99
N SER A 158 0.74 -3.40 -12.28
CA SER A 158 1.88 -4.04 -12.94
C SER A 158 2.48 -5.20 -12.12
N LYS A 159 2.17 -5.25 -10.83
CA LYS A 159 2.66 -6.30 -9.92
C LYS A 159 1.77 -7.55 -9.89
N PHE A 160 0.60 -7.49 -10.53
CA PHE A 160 -0.40 -8.57 -10.53
C PHE A 160 -0.82 -8.94 -11.94
N PRO A 161 0.13 -9.32 -12.83
CA PRO A 161 -0.17 -9.50 -14.26
C PRO A 161 -1.09 -10.69 -14.56
N SER A 162 -1.19 -11.65 -13.64
CA SER A 162 -2.05 -12.84 -13.83
C SER A 162 -3.49 -12.65 -13.38
N LEU A 163 -3.82 -11.50 -12.77
CA LEU A 163 -5.17 -11.23 -12.27
C LEU A 163 -6.01 -10.49 -13.30
N SER A 164 -7.30 -10.85 -13.36
CA SER A 164 -8.30 -10.11 -14.13
C SER A 164 -8.97 -9.10 -13.21
N LEU A 165 -8.56 -7.84 -13.31
CA LEU A 165 -9.11 -6.76 -12.50
C LEU A 165 -10.19 -6.01 -13.28
N THR A 166 -11.30 -5.66 -12.61
CA THR A 166 -12.38 -4.88 -13.21
C THR A 166 -12.11 -3.40 -12.97
N HIS A 167 -11.99 -2.64 -14.06
CA HIS A 167 -11.68 -1.21 -14.01
C HIS A 167 -12.94 -0.35 -13.98
N PRO A 168 -12.89 0.87 -13.38
CA PRO A 168 -14.04 1.77 -13.35
C PRO A 168 -14.31 2.41 -14.71
N TRP A 169 -13.29 2.54 -15.56
CA TRP A 169 -13.37 3.18 -16.89
C TRP A 169 -12.07 3.02 -17.69
#